data_dd4b8a98a34ddc2ae2221f9d17a90505
#
_entry.id   dd4b8a98a34ddc2ae2221f9d17a90505
#
_cell.length_a   1.000
_cell.length_b   1.000
_cell.length_c   1.000
_cell.angle_alpha   90.00
_cell.angle_beta   90.00
_cell.angle_gamma   90.00
#
_symmetry.space_group_name_H-M   'P 1'
#
loop_
_entity.id
_entity.type
_entity.pdbx_description
1 polymer ?
#
loop_
_entity_poly.entity_id
_entity_poly.type
_entity_poly.pdbx_seq_one_letter_code
_entity_poly.pdbx_strand_id
1 'polypeptide(L)'
;MQFIAQTEYIGGHNILNHDLQYISPLFAQVGYKHPKVIDTLYLSPLLFPARPYHHLLKDDKLQTESLSNPLNDSIKAQELFLSEVEAFNCLDKDLKDIYFALLYHTKEFGYFFDYITYNYEKQQEDLDAIINRRFDGDLCKYAPLTNYINQSPVELAYCLALINCKDRYSI
;
A
#
# COMPACT_ATOMS: atom_id res chain seq x y z
N MET A 1 25.19 5.24 12.04
CA MET A 1 23.99 5.93 12.56
C MET A 1 23.74 7.31 11.93
N GLN A 2 24.76 8.04 11.44
CA GLN A 2 24.54 9.32 10.71
C GLN A 2 23.67 9.19 9.43
N PHE A 3 23.67 8.02 8.79
CA PHE A 3 22.93 7.78 7.55
C PHE A 3 21.40 7.88 7.73
N ILE A 4 20.86 7.39 8.86
CA ILE A 4 19.42 7.38 9.13
C ILE A 4 18.89 8.78 9.49
N ALA A 5 19.72 9.64 10.11
CA ALA A 5 19.30 10.96 10.58
C ALA A 5 18.90 11.95 9.45
N GLN A 6 19.21 11.62 8.19
CA GLN A 6 18.92 12.46 7.02
C GLN A 6 17.82 11.88 6.12
N THR A 7 17.30 10.68 6.44
CA THR A 7 16.26 10.06 5.63
C THR A 7 14.88 10.58 6.05
N GLU A 8 14.06 10.96 5.09
CA GLU A 8 12.68 11.40 5.34
C GLU A 8 11.72 10.21 5.41
N TYR A 9 11.94 9.20 4.57
CA TYR A 9 11.11 8.01 4.46
C TYR A 9 11.88 6.74 4.79
N ILE A 10 11.19 5.79 5.39
CA ILE A 10 11.68 4.44 5.66
C ILE A 10 10.68 3.47 5.08
N GLY A 11 11.14 2.59 4.19
CA GLY A 11 10.35 1.54 3.59
C GLY A 11 10.76 0.15 4.07
N GLY A 12 9.79 -0.74 4.17
CA GLY A 12 10.03 -2.14 4.49
C GLY A 12 8.79 -3.00 4.24
N HIS A 13 8.96 -4.30 4.37
CA HIS A 13 7.86 -5.26 4.22
C HIS A 13 7.40 -5.73 5.60
N ASN A 14 6.14 -5.45 5.95
CA ASN A 14 5.58 -5.67 7.28
C ASN A 14 6.25 -4.84 8.39
N ILE A 15 6.87 -3.73 8.01
CA ILE A 15 7.64 -2.87 8.93
C ILE A 15 6.77 -2.27 10.02
N LEU A 16 5.52 -1.88 9.71
CA LEU A 16 4.59 -1.27 10.66
C LEU A 16 4.23 -2.21 11.82
N ASN A 17 4.10 -3.50 11.55
CA ASN A 17 3.68 -4.47 12.56
C ASN A 17 4.85 -5.19 13.22
N HIS A 18 6.02 -5.26 12.58
CA HIS A 18 7.15 -6.05 13.05
C HIS A 18 8.36 -5.19 13.40
N ASP A 19 9.01 -4.57 12.42
CA ASP A 19 10.35 -3.99 12.64
C ASP A 19 10.30 -2.66 13.40
N LEU A 20 9.24 -1.86 13.20
CA LEU A 20 9.13 -0.52 13.76
C LEU A 20 9.23 -0.49 15.28
N GLN A 21 8.69 -1.50 15.97
CA GLN A 21 8.78 -1.60 17.43
C GLN A 21 10.23 -1.74 17.94
N TYR A 22 11.11 -2.36 17.16
CA TYR A 22 12.51 -2.56 17.52
C TYR A 22 13.40 -1.38 17.13
N ILE A 23 13.10 -0.72 16.00
CA ILE A 23 13.93 0.38 15.51
C ILE A 23 13.52 1.75 16.07
N SER A 24 12.27 1.94 16.50
CA SER A 24 11.80 3.21 17.05
C SER A 24 12.63 3.73 18.24
N PRO A 25 13.06 2.90 19.21
CA PRO A 25 13.93 3.36 20.29
C PRO A 25 15.29 3.87 19.80
N LEU A 26 15.82 3.29 18.69
CA LEU A 26 17.08 3.72 18.09
C LEU A 26 16.93 5.07 17.38
N PHE A 27 15.78 5.31 16.75
CA PHE A 27 15.46 6.60 16.13
C PHE A 27 15.42 7.72 17.17
N ALA A 28 14.80 7.47 18.32
CA ALA A 28 14.74 8.43 19.41
C ALA A 28 16.15 8.80 19.93
N GLN A 29 17.09 7.85 19.99
CA GLN A 29 18.47 8.09 20.43
C GLN A 29 19.26 9.00 19.48
N VAL A 30 18.97 8.96 18.18
CA VAL A 30 19.62 9.81 17.16
C VAL A 30 18.84 11.09 16.87
N GLY A 31 17.78 11.39 17.65
CA GLY A 31 16.97 12.59 17.47
C GLY A 31 15.99 12.52 16.30
N TYR A 32 15.82 11.36 15.68
CA TYR A 32 14.88 11.14 14.58
C TYR A 32 13.51 10.79 15.15
N LYS A 33 12.64 11.80 15.28
CA LYS A 33 11.42 11.66 16.09
C LYS A 33 10.22 11.06 15.33
N HIS A 34 10.13 11.23 14.03
CA HIS A 34 8.93 10.85 13.26
C HIS A 34 9.30 10.37 11.85
N PRO A 35 9.77 9.11 11.71
CA PRO A 35 10.00 8.56 10.38
C PRO A 35 8.66 8.43 9.64
N LYS A 36 8.64 8.87 8.37
CA LYS A 36 7.56 8.57 7.45
C LYS A 36 7.76 7.13 6.98
N VAL A 37 6.89 6.24 7.44
CA VAL A 37 7.04 4.79 7.21
C VAL A 37 6.10 4.34 6.10
N ILE A 38 6.65 3.60 5.12
CA ILE A 38 5.91 2.98 4.02
C ILE A 38 6.05 1.47 4.13
N ASP A 39 4.93 0.76 4.13
CA ASP A 39 4.89 -0.69 4.29
C ASP A 39 4.37 -1.37 3.02
N THR A 40 5.24 -2.09 2.33
CA THR A 40 4.92 -2.80 1.09
C THR A 40 3.92 -3.95 1.29
N LEU A 41 3.78 -4.49 2.50
CA LEU A 41 2.78 -5.53 2.78
C LEU A 41 1.34 -5.00 2.64
N TYR A 42 1.10 -3.74 2.99
CA TYR A 42 -0.21 -3.11 2.79
C TYR A 42 -0.43 -2.66 1.34
N LEU A 43 0.61 -2.21 0.65
CA LEU A 43 0.52 -1.78 -0.76
C LEU A 43 0.29 -2.97 -1.70
N SER A 44 0.90 -4.11 -1.41
CA SER A 44 0.86 -5.27 -2.31
C SER A 44 -0.54 -5.81 -2.61
N PRO A 45 -1.48 -5.99 -1.65
CA PRO A 45 -2.85 -6.42 -1.96
C PRO A 45 -3.63 -5.39 -2.76
N LEU A 46 -3.34 -4.10 -2.59
CA LEU A 46 -3.99 -3.01 -3.32
C LEU A 46 -3.57 -2.98 -4.79
N LEU A 47 -2.29 -3.18 -5.07
CA LEU A 47 -1.69 -2.95 -6.39
C LEU A 47 -1.49 -4.25 -7.18
N PHE A 48 -1.41 -5.38 -6.49
CA PHE A 48 -1.28 -6.73 -7.07
C PHE A 48 -2.33 -7.70 -6.52
N PRO A 49 -3.63 -7.35 -6.58
CA PRO A 49 -4.70 -8.13 -5.93
C PRO A 49 -4.82 -9.56 -6.43
N ALA A 50 -4.33 -9.87 -7.65
CA ALA A 50 -4.34 -11.22 -8.21
C ALA A 50 -3.24 -12.14 -7.65
N ARG A 51 -2.26 -11.61 -6.93
CA ARG A 51 -1.20 -12.46 -6.35
C ARG A 51 -1.78 -13.29 -5.20
N PRO A 52 -1.53 -14.60 -5.18
CA PRO A 52 -2.07 -15.49 -4.12
C PRO A 52 -1.40 -15.26 -2.76
N TYR A 53 -0.21 -14.64 -2.76
CA TYR A 53 0.56 -14.33 -1.55
C TYR A 53 1.22 -12.97 -1.68
N HIS A 54 1.21 -12.21 -0.59
CA HIS A 54 1.81 -10.89 -0.50
C HIS A 54 3.06 -10.85 0.38
N HIS A 55 3.55 -12.00 0.83
CA HIS A 55 4.84 -12.11 1.51
C HIS A 55 6.00 -12.01 0.51
N LEU A 56 7.14 -11.48 0.96
CA LEU A 56 8.37 -11.54 0.18
C LEU A 56 8.69 -13.01 -0.12
N LEU A 57 8.75 -13.36 -1.41
CA LEU A 57 9.14 -14.71 -1.82
C LEU A 57 10.63 -14.87 -1.52
N LYS A 58 10.95 -15.81 -0.65
CA LYS A 58 12.32 -16.30 -0.51
C LYS A 58 12.61 -17.17 -1.71
N ASP A 59 13.45 -16.70 -2.64
CA ASP A 59 14.01 -17.56 -3.67
C ASP A 59 14.84 -18.62 -2.95
N ASP A 60 14.58 -19.88 -3.21
CA ASP A 60 15.24 -21.07 -2.67
C ASP A 60 14.58 -21.77 -1.48
N LYS A 61 13.48 -22.44 -1.78
CA LYS A 61 13.12 -23.63 -0.99
C LYS A 61 14.05 -24.84 -1.23
N LEU A 62 15.10 -24.69 -2.03
CA LEU A 62 15.98 -25.80 -2.42
C LEU A 62 17.40 -25.70 -1.84
N GLN A 63 17.75 -24.65 -1.11
CA GLN A 63 19.02 -24.62 -0.38
C GLN A 63 18.74 -24.55 1.11
N THR A 64 18.92 -25.71 1.73
CA THR A 64 19.06 -25.92 3.16
C THR A 64 19.93 -24.84 3.79
N GLU A 65 19.41 -24.21 4.87
CA GLU A 65 20.22 -23.48 5.86
C GLU A 65 20.87 -22.14 5.48
N SER A 66 20.47 -21.43 4.46
CA SER A 66 20.86 -20.03 4.43
C SER A 66 19.98 -19.26 5.43
N LEU A 67 20.57 -18.91 6.58
CA LEU A 67 20.09 -17.91 7.52
C LEU A 67 19.49 -16.74 6.71
N SER A 68 18.28 -16.30 7.06
CA SER A 68 17.64 -15.13 6.44
C SER A 68 18.66 -13.98 6.42
N ASN A 69 19.07 -13.57 5.22
CA ASN A 69 20.01 -12.47 5.08
C ASN A 69 19.20 -11.16 5.08
N PRO A 70 19.27 -10.33 6.15
CA PRO A 70 18.49 -9.10 6.24
C PRO A 70 18.77 -8.13 5.08
N LEU A 71 19.95 -8.17 4.49
CA LEU A 71 20.30 -7.35 3.33
C LEU A 71 19.49 -7.77 2.10
N ASN A 72 19.38 -9.07 1.84
CA ASN A 72 18.59 -9.58 0.71
C ASN A 72 17.10 -9.25 0.89
N ASP A 73 16.58 -9.39 2.11
CA ASP A 73 15.19 -9.05 2.40
C ASP A 73 14.93 -7.55 2.18
N SER A 74 15.90 -6.68 2.55
CA SER A 74 15.81 -5.23 2.31
C SER A 74 15.85 -4.89 0.82
N ILE A 75 16.70 -5.55 0.03
CA ILE A 75 16.78 -5.37 -1.43
C ILE A 75 15.46 -5.79 -2.07
N LYS A 76 14.91 -6.95 -1.71
CA LYS A 76 13.63 -7.42 -2.24
C LYS A 76 12.47 -6.51 -1.85
N ALA A 77 12.45 -5.97 -0.64
CA ALA A 77 11.45 -5.00 -0.22
C ALA A 77 11.54 -3.70 -1.05
N GLN A 78 12.75 -3.25 -1.38
CA GLN A 78 12.96 -2.09 -2.26
C GLN A 78 12.48 -2.37 -3.69
N GLU A 79 12.82 -3.52 -4.27
CA GLU A 79 12.37 -3.91 -5.61
C GLU A 79 10.84 -4.02 -5.68
N LEU A 80 10.22 -4.61 -4.65
CA LEU A 80 8.76 -4.66 -4.53
C LEU A 80 8.16 -3.26 -4.48
N PHE A 81 8.70 -2.37 -3.64
CA PHE A 81 8.23 -0.99 -3.52
C PHE A 81 8.29 -0.23 -4.86
N LEU A 82 9.39 -0.36 -5.61
CA LEU A 82 9.50 0.28 -6.93
C LEU A 82 8.45 -0.27 -7.90
N SER A 83 8.20 -1.58 -7.87
CA SER A 83 7.13 -2.21 -8.68
C SER A 83 5.74 -1.74 -8.26
N GLU A 84 5.50 -1.49 -6.98
CA GLU A 84 4.25 -0.95 -6.45
C GLU A 84 4.02 0.50 -6.90
N VAL A 85 5.06 1.33 -6.87
CA VAL A 85 4.99 2.70 -7.40
C VAL A 85 4.65 2.69 -8.89
N GLU A 86 5.29 1.81 -9.68
CA GLU A 86 4.99 1.67 -11.10
C GLU A 86 3.56 1.19 -11.33
N ALA A 87 3.11 0.17 -10.58
CA ALA A 87 1.74 -0.34 -10.68
C ALA A 87 0.71 0.73 -10.36
N PHE A 88 0.92 1.55 -9.31
CA PHE A 88 0.05 2.68 -9.01
C PHE A 88 0.03 3.68 -10.16
N ASN A 89 1.18 4.03 -10.73
CA ASN A 89 1.27 4.98 -11.84
C ASN A 89 0.55 4.49 -13.10
N CYS A 90 0.43 3.18 -13.29
CA CYS A 90 -0.30 2.57 -14.41
C CYS A 90 -1.81 2.50 -14.22
N LEU A 91 -2.36 2.78 -13.03
CA LEU A 91 -3.80 2.83 -12.80
C LEU A 91 -4.42 4.02 -13.56
N ASP A 92 -5.70 3.90 -13.92
CA ASP A 92 -6.47 5.03 -14.44
C ASP A 92 -6.69 6.10 -13.35
N LYS A 93 -7.04 7.31 -13.79
CA LYS A 93 -7.17 8.46 -12.88
C LYS A 93 -8.26 8.25 -11.84
N ASP A 94 -9.41 7.73 -12.24
CA ASP A 94 -10.56 7.53 -11.34
C ASP A 94 -10.19 6.58 -10.20
N LEU A 95 -9.48 5.49 -10.51
CA LEU A 95 -9.07 4.51 -9.51
C LEU A 95 -7.99 5.08 -8.56
N LYS A 96 -7.04 5.86 -9.09
CA LYS A 96 -6.06 6.60 -8.26
C LYS A 96 -6.74 7.56 -7.30
N ASP A 97 -7.71 8.32 -7.79
CA ASP A 97 -8.46 9.29 -7.00
C ASP A 97 -9.29 8.60 -5.91
N ILE A 98 -9.94 7.47 -6.22
CA ILE A 98 -10.67 6.65 -5.24
C ILE A 98 -9.72 6.15 -4.15
N TYR A 99 -8.58 5.57 -4.52
CA TYR A 99 -7.61 5.06 -3.54
C TYR A 99 -7.04 6.18 -2.68
N PHE A 100 -6.71 7.33 -3.27
CA PHE A 100 -6.26 8.49 -2.49
C PHE A 100 -7.33 8.94 -1.49
N ALA A 101 -8.56 9.14 -1.95
CA ALA A 101 -9.66 9.61 -1.10
C ALA A 101 -9.98 8.65 0.06
N LEU A 102 -9.86 7.33 -0.16
CA LEU A 102 -10.07 6.32 0.88
C LEU A 102 -8.89 6.23 1.85
N LEU A 103 -7.65 6.33 1.37
CA LEU A 103 -6.48 5.81 2.08
C LEU A 103 -5.51 6.88 2.58
N TYR A 104 -5.54 8.10 2.05
CA TYR A 104 -4.56 9.15 2.39
C TYR A 104 -4.49 9.43 3.89
N HIS A 105 -5.62 9.38 4.60
CA HIS A 105 -5.68 9.65 6.04
C HIS A 105 -5.47 8.40 6.91
N THR A 106 -5.11 7.27 6.32
CA THR A 106 -4.79 6.06 7.06
C THR A 106 -3.29 5.99 7.37
N LYS A 107 -2.94 5.34 8.47
CA LYS A 107 -1.52 5.18 8.88
C LYS A 107 -0.73 4.26 7.93
N GLU A 108 -1.44 3.38 7.23
CA GLU A 108 -0.86 2.38 6.33
C GLU A 108 -0.43 2.96 4.99
N PHE A 109 -1.12 4.03 4.52
CA PHE A 109 -0.96 4.51 3.13
C PHE A 109 -0.61 5.99 3.02
N GLY A 110 -0.88 6.83 4.02
CA GLY A 110 -0.71 8.27 3.91
C GLY A 110 0.68 8.67 3.40
N TYR A 111 1.72 8.08 3.96
CA TYR A 111 3.10 8.39 3.57
C TYR A 111 3.51 7.84 2.19
N PHE A 112 2.81 6.83 1.68
CA PHE A 112 2.97 6.40 0.29
C PHE A 112 2.53 7.51 -0.68
N PHE A 113 1.36 8.10 -0.46
CA PHE A 113 0.85 9.18 -1.30
C PHE A 113 1.70 10.45 -1.19
N ASP A 114 2.22 10.76 0.00
CA ASP A 114 3.18 11.85 0.19
C ASP A 114 4.48 11.59 -0.60
N TYR A 115 5.01 10.35 -0.56
CA TYR A 115 6.23 9.96 -1.25
C TYR A 115 6.10 10.11 -2.77
N ILE A 116 5.01 9.62 -3.35
CA ILE A 116 4.77 9.72 -4.80
C ILE A 116 4.27 11.11 -5.22
N THR A 117 4.08 12.02 -4.26
CA THR A 117 3.58 13.39 -4.48
C THR A 117 2.30 13.40 -5.32
N TYR A 118 1.35 12.52 -4.99
CA TYR A 118 0.14 12.38 -5.77
C TYR A 118 -0.71 13.66 -5.67
N ASN A 119 -0.96 14.29 -6.83
CA ASN A 119 -1.78 15.50 -6.91
C ASN A 119 -3.26 15.12 -7.07
N TYR A 120 -3.97 15.08 -5.95
CA TYR A 120 -5.40 14.84 -5.91
C TYR A 120 -6.18 16.14 -6.11
N GLU A 121 -6.96 16.18 -7.17
CA GLU A 121 -7.94 17.24 -7.38
C GLU A 121 -9.29 16.79 -6.83
N LYS A 122 -9.74 17.44 -5.74
CA LYS A 122 -11.03 17.12 -5.13
C LYS A 122 -12.15 17.29 -6.17
N GLN A 123 -12.84 16.19 -6.46
CA GLN A 123 -13.98 16.21 -7.37
C GLN A 123 -15.21 16.87 -6.71
N GLN A 124 -16.13 17.40 -7.52
CA GLN A 124 -17.39 17.94 -7.01
C GLN A 124 -18.38 16.85 -6.62
N GLU A 125 -18.20 15.64 -7.17
CA GLU A 125 -19.01 14.48 -6.92
C GLU A 125 -18.59 13.80 -5.60
N ASP A 126 -19.55 13.25 -4.85
CA ASP A 126 -19.27 12.50 -3.63
C ASP A 126 -18.56 11.16 -3.94
N LEU A 127 -17.69 10.73 -3.04
CA LEU A 127 -16.86 9.53 -3.25
C LEU A 127 -17.66 8.26 -3.49
N ASP A 128 -18.81 8.10 -2.81
CA ASP A 128 -19.70 6.96 -3.00
C ASP A 128 -20.33 6.95 -4.40
N ALA A 129 -20.67 8.12 -4.95
CA ALA A 129 -21.17 8.25 -6.31
C ALA A 129 -20.08 7.91 -7.34
N ILE A 130 -18.85 8.36 -7.12
CA ILE A 130 -17.70 8.02 -7.98
C ILE A 130 -17.46 6.51 -7.99
N ILE A 131 -17.47 5.88 -6.79
CA ILE A 131 -17.28 4.43 -6.68
C ILE A 131 -18.43 3.68 -7.39
N ASN A 132 -19.69 4.05 -7.15
CA ASN A 132 -20.83 3.42 -7.80
C ASN A 132 -20.75 3.53 -9.33
N ARG A 133 -20.39 4.69 -9.86
CA ARG A 133 -20.22 4.90 -11.31
C ARG A 133 -19.08 4.06 -11.88
N ARG A 134 -17.93 4.00 -11.18
CA ARG A 134 -16.74 3.27 -11.66
C ARG A 134 -16.92 1.75 -11.65
N PHE A 135 -17.71 1.25 -10.69
CA PHE A 135 -17.94 -0.17 -10.47
C PHE A 135 -19.42 -0.56 -10.70
N ASP A 136 -20.10 0.15 -11.63
CA ASP A 136 -21.51 -0.14 -11.98
C ASP A 136 -21.63 -1.57 -12.52
N GLY A 137 -22.57 -2.31 -11.95
CA GLY A 137 -22.80 -3.73 -12.26
C GLY A 137 -21.96 -4.72 -11.46
N ASP A 138 -20.85 -4.30 -10.83
CA ASP A 138 -19.98 -5.15 -10.01
C ASP A 138 -20.28 -5.02 -8.52
N LEU A 139 -20.86 -3.91 -8.09
CA LEU A 139 -21.24 -3.68 -6.71
C LEU A 139 -22.73 -3.98 -6.48
N CYS A 140 -23.04 -4.50 -5.29
CA CYS A 140 -24.41 -4.64 -4.86
C CYS A 140 -25.05 -3.24 -4.71
N LYS A 141 -26.18 -3.01 -5.37
CA LYS A 141 -26.94 -1.73 -5.31
C LYS A 141 -27.33 -1.28 -3.89
N TYR A 142 -27.38 -2.22 -2.95
CA TYR A 142 -27.74 -1.97 -1.55
C TYR A 142 -26.51 -1.94 -0.62
N ALA A 143 -25.30 -1.97 -1.17
CA ALA A 143 -24.10 -1.88 -0.36
C ALA A 143 -24.04 -0.52 0.36
N PRO A 144 -23.89 -0.49 1.70
CA PRO A 144 -23.82 0.76 2.45
C PRO A 144 -22.44 1.40 2.30
N LEU A 145 -22.11 1.86 1.09
CA LEU A 145 -20.76 2.39 0.75
C LEU A 145 -20.30 3.51 1.67
N THR A 146 -21.18 4.45 2.00
CA THR A 146 -20.86 5.56 2.93
C THR A 146 -20.41 5.03 4.29
N ASN A 147 -20.97 3.93 4.79
CA ASN A 147 -20.51 3.32 6.03
C ASN A 147 -19.11 2.72 5.88
N TYR A 148 -18.82 2.00 4.78
CA TYR A 148 -17.51 1.42 4.53
C TYR A 148 -16.44 2.49 4.30
N ILE A 149 -16.75 3.56 3.58
CA ILE A 149 -15.86 4.72 3.40
C ILE A 149 -15.41 5.28 4.75
N ASN A 150 -16.33 5.39 5.70
CA ASN A 150 -16.05 6.01 7.00
C ASN A 150 -15.47 5.05 8.04
N GLN A 151 -15.79 3.76 8.00
CA GLN A 151 -15.44 2.81 9.06
C GLN A 151 -14.36 1.82 8.66
N SER A 152 -14.26 1.48 7.39
CA SER A 152 -13.37 0.43 6.87
C SER A 152 -12.79 0.80 5.48
N PRO A 153 -12.16 1.98 5.34
CA PRO A 153 -11.70 2.45 4.04
C PRO A 153 -10.61 1.55 3.42
N VAL A 154 -9.76 0.92 4.23
CA VAL A 154 -8.70 0.03 3.78
C VAL A 154 -9.28 -1.25 3.18
N GLU A 155 -10.20 -1.89 3.90
CA GLU A 155 -10.90 -3.09 3.44
C GLU A 155 -11.71 -2.81 2.18
N LEU A 156 -12.38 -1.65 2.12
CA LEU A 156 -13.10 -1.23 0.93
C LEU A 156 -12.16 -1.09 -0.26
N ALA A 157 -11.02 -0.43 -0.10
CA ALA A 157 -10.04 -0.27 -1.16
C ALA A 157 -9.52 -1.62 -1.69
N TYR A 158 -9.26 -2.59 -0.80
CA TYR A 158 -8.87 -3.95 -1.21
C TYR A 158 -9.98 -4.68 -1.96
N CYS A 159 -11.23 -4.55 -1.52
CA CYS A 159 -12.38 -5.12 -2.24
C CYS A 159 -12.48 -4.53 -3.65
N LEU A 160 -12.35 -3.21 -3.79
CA LEU A 160 -12.39 -2.54 -5.10
C LEU A 160 -11.21 -2.97 -5.99
N ALA A 161 -10.02 -3.16 -5.43
CA ALA A 161 -8.86 -3.68 -6.15
C ALA A 161 -9.11 -5.09 -6.69
N LEU A 162 -9.71 -5.98 -5.89
CA LEU A 162 -10.07 -7.33 -6.31
C LEU A 162 -11.14 -7.33 -7.42
N ILE A 163 -12.14 -6.46 -7.32
CA ILE A 163 -13.18 -6.31 -8.34
C ILE A 163 -12.56 -5.81 -9.65
N ASN A 164 -11.73 -4.77 -9.58
CA ASN A 164 -11.06 -4.21 -10.76
C ASN A 164 -10.11 -5.22 -11.45
N CYS A 165 -9.64 -6.22 -10.70
CA CYS A 165 -8.77 -7.26 -11.24
C CYS A 165 -9.51 -8.31 -12.06
N LYS A 166 -10.81 -8.57 -11.81
CA LYS A 166 -11.61 -9.59 -12.52
C LYS A 166 -11.66 -9.33 -14.03
N ASP A 167 -11.73 -8.06 -14.43
CA ASP A 167 -11.83 -7.68 -15.85
C ASP A 167 -10.55 -8.00 -16.65
N ARG A 168 -9.41 -8.19 -15.98
CA ARG A 168 -8.13 -8.51 -16.63
C ARG A 168 -7.94 -9.99 -16.92
N TYR A 169 -8.81 -10.86 -16.39
CA TYR A 169 -8.72 -12.33 -16.53
C TYR A 169 -9.93 -12.96 -17.22
N SER A 170 -10.87 -12.16 -17.73
CA SER A 170 -11.93 -12.65 -18.63
C SER A 170 -11.33 -12.81 -20.03
N ILE A 171 -10.73 -13.98 -20.25
CA ILE A 171 -10.40 -14.52 -21.58
C ILE A 171 -11.45 -15.55 -21.92
#